data_785f0e25c9b6c3272d0d936b00ae8478
#
_entry.id   785f0e25c9b6c3272d0d936b00ae8478
#
_cell.length_a   1.000
_cell.length_b   1.000
_cell.length_c   1.000
_cell.angle_alpha   90.00
_cell.angle_beta   90.00
_cell.angle_gamma   90.00
#
_symmetry.space_group_name_H-M   'P 1'
#
loop_
_entity.id
_entity.type
_entity.pdbx_description
1 polymer ?
#
loop_
_entity_poly.entity_id
_entity_poly.type
_entity_poly.pdbx_seq_one_letter_code
_entity_poly.pdbx_strand_id
1 'polypeptide(L)'
;MRHKSEAKARVAVIGAGTMGKAIAGTFAQGGIQTLLVSRDPSGAGLVETGVELVSELPGDPPHMIVEAVPEEMQLKIDVFLSVERRYGTSLPVMASNTSGLPLQEVADRLERPDRFLGIHWFHPAAALPLVETVRVAQTSDESLSVALDLLAATGRDSLVVPRPVPGAVVNRLQHAILHEAYHLMSEGLAGPQDIDRAARWLLGPRMCISGLIEQKDLGGLTGHILAQRTIVPDLCHDPVPNADVQAMLARGETGAKAGRGFYDWTGRDAPAAIENAARRLRELIAYLRDFQTGPTR
;
A
#
# COMPACT_ATOMS: atom_id res chain seq x y z
N MET A 1 -0.54 41.97 18.15
CA MET A 1 -0.44 40.92 17.16
C MET A 1 -1.11 39.69 17.74
N ARG A 2 -2.29 39.31 17.25
CA ARG A 2 -2.96 38.08 17.66
C ARG A 2 -2.30 36.93 16.94
N HIS A 3 -1.61 36.02 17.66
CA HIS A 3 -1.24 34.72 17.13
C HIS A 3 -2.51 34.06 16.61
N LYS A 4 -2.67 33.95 15.29
CA LYS A 4 -3.59 32.97 14.73
C LYS A 4 -3.04 31.61 15.18
N SER A 5 -3.76 30.95 16.08
CA SER A 5 -3.57 29.52 16.36
C SER A 5 -3.70 28.83 15.00
N GLU A 6 -2.58 28.37 14.43
CA GLU A 6 -2.63 27.51 13.27
C GLU A 6 -3.47 26.29 13.66
N ALA A 7 -4.60 26.14 13.02
CA ALA A 7 -5.49 25.02 13.28
C ALA A 7 -4.69 23.74 13.00
N LYS A 8 -4.54 22.90 14.03
CA LYS A 8 -3.79 21.64 13.94
C LYS A 8 -4.35 20.80 12.79
N ALA A 9 -3.49 20.26 11.92
CA ALA A 9 -3.94 19.40 10.82
C ALA A 9 -4.78 18.24 11.35
N ARG A 10 -5.86 17.92 10.65
CA ARG A 10 -6.82 16.88 11.06
C ARG A 10 -7.12 15.93 9.91
N VAL A 11 -7.09 14.62 10.19
CA VAL A 11 -7.42 13.54 9.25
C VAL A 11 -8.50 12.65 9.85
N ALA A 12 -9.43 12.19 9.04
CA ALA A 12 -10.36 11.14 9.42
C ALA A 12 -10.13 9.90 8.55
N VAL A 13 -10.11 8.72 9.17
CA VAL A 13 -10.00 7.43 8.50
C VAL A 13 -11.33 6.70 8.65
N ILE A 14 -11.95 6.29 7.56
CA ILE A 14 -13.22 5.55 7.56
C ILE A 14 -12.95 4.07 7.38
N GLY A 15 -13.31 3.27 8.39
CA GLY A 15 -13.10 1.82 8.42
C GLY A 15 -12.08 1.39 9.46
N ALA A 16 -12.54 0.72 10.52
CA ALA A 16 -11.72 0.30 11.67
C ALA A 16 -11.15 -1.14 11.51
N GLY A 17 -10.91 -1.57 10.28
CA GLY A 17 -10.19 -2.80 9.96
C GLY A 17 -8.69 -2.67 10.20
N THR A 18 -7.93 -3.72 9.87
CA THR A 18 -6.46 -3.78 10.05
C THR A 18 -5.76 -2.58 9.41
N MET A 19 -6.07 -2.26 8.15
CA MET A 19 -5.44 -1.14 7.45
C MET A 19 -5.89 0.21 8.00
N GLY A 20 -7.18 0.41 8.25
CA GLY A 20 -7.68 1.69 8.77
C GLY A 20 -7.09 2.05 10.12
N LYS A 21 -6.96 1.10 11.04
CA LYS A 21 -6.28 1.30 12.33
C LYS A 21 -4.81 1.67 12.17
N ALA A 22 -4.09 0.94 11.30
CA ALA A 22 -2.68 1.19 11.06
C ALA A 22 -2.45 2.56 10.39
N ILE A 23 -3.30 2.95 9.45
CA ILE A 23 -3.26 4.26 8.78
C ILE A 23 -3.55 5.37 9.81
N ALA A 24 -4.62 5.22 10.61
CA ALA A 24 -4.96 6.19 11.65
C ALA A 24 -3.84 6.35 12.67
N GLY A 25 -3.29 5.24 13.17
CA GLY A 25 -2.13 5.25 14.08
C GLY A 25 -0.92 5.98 13.48
N THR A 26 -0.69 5.79 12.19
CA THR A 26 0.42 6.47 11.48
C THR A 26 0.25 7.99 11.46
N PHE A 27 -0.95 8.50 11.16
CA PHE A 27 -1.21 9.95 11.21
C PHE A 27 -1.11 10.50 12.63
N ALA A 28 -1.64 9.78 13.63
CA ALA A 28 -1.55 10.19 15.02
C ALA A 28 -0.10 10.28 15.52
N GLN A 29 0.74 9.29 15.18
CA GLN A 29 2.18 9.28 15.48
C GLN A 29 2.92 10.44 14.80
N GLY A 30 2.47 10.88 13.62
CA GLY A 30 2.95 12.10 12.95
C GLY A 30 2.45 13.41 13.57
N GLY A 31 1.76 13.36 14.72
CA GLY A 31 1.26 14.54 15.43
C GLY A 31 0.00 15.18 14.82
N ILE A 32 -0.63 14.51 13.87
CA ILE A 32 -1.88 14.95 13.23
C ILE A 32 -3.06 14.53 14.10
N GLN A 33 -4.02 15.42 14.32
CA GLN A 33 -5.27 15.06 14.99
C GLN A 33 -6.01 14.02 14.13
N THR A 34 -6.22 12.83 14.67
CA THR A 34 -6.70 11.70 13.87
C THR A 34 -7.97 11.10 14.46
N LEU A 35 -8.98 11.01 13.61
CA LEU A 35 -10.24 10.35 13.89
C LEU A 35 -10.29 9.01 13.14
N LEU A 36 -10.73 7.95 13.83
CA LEU A 36 -11.04 6.67 13.20
C LEU A 36 -12.54 6.44 13.28
N VAL A 37 -13.19 6.42 12.13
CA VAL A 37 -14.65 6.30 12.04
C VAL A 37 -15.01 4.82 11.89
N SER A 38 -15.82 4.31 12.82
CA SER A 38 -16.33 2.94 12.82
C SER A 38 -17.84 2.93 13.06
N ARG A 39 -18.57 2.11 12.33
CA ARG A 39 -20.00 1.87 12.59
C ARG A 39 -20.25 1.23 13.95
N ASP A 40 -19.28 0.48 14.44
CA ASP A 40 -19.26 -0.10 15.79
C ASP A 40 -17.94 0.24 16.48
N PRO A 41 -17.85 1.39 17.16
CA PRO A 41 -16.65 1.77 17.90
C PRO A 41 -16.32 0.80 19.04
N SER A 42 -17.33 0.24 19.70
CA SER A 42 -17.14 -0.68 20.82
C SER A 42 -16.52 -2.01 20.39
N GLY A 43 -16.88 -2.50 19.21
CA GLY A 43 -16.33 -3.73 18.61
C GLY A 43 -15.03 -3.52 17.86
N ALA A 44 -14.58 -2.28 17.67
CA ALA A 44 -13.34 -1.99 16.94
C ALA A 44 -12.07 -2.50 17.63
N GLY A 45 -12.11 -2.74 18.95
CA GLY A 45 -10.96 -3.18 19.75
C GLY A 45 -9.91 -2.06 19.91
N LEU A 46 -8.69 -2.43 20.27
CA LEU A 46 -7.61 -1.47 20.57
C LEU A 46 -7.22 -0.65 19.32
N VAL A 47 -7.00 0.62 19.55
CA VAL A 47 -6.46 1.59 18.59
C VAL A 47 -5.20 2.24 19.18
N GLU A 48 -4.36 2.79 18.31
CA GLU A 48 -3.13 3.47 18.70
C GLU A 48 -3.41 4.71 19.55
N THR A 49 -2.48 5.02 20.45
CA THR A 49 -2.53 6.25 21.27
C THR A 49 -2.58 7.50 20.37
N GLY A 50 -3.50 8.41 20.67
CA GLY A 50 -3.69 9.64 19.90
C GLY A 50 -4.70 9.51 18.75
N VAL A 51 -5.30 8.33 18.55
CA VAL A 51 -6.43 8.12 17.64
C VAL A 51 -7.73 8.22 18.43
N GLU A 52 -8.62 9.12 18.01
CA GLU A 52 -9.98 9.24 18.55
C GLU A 52 -10.92 8.35 17.74
N LEU A 53 -11.53 7.37 18.42
CA LEU A 53 -12.48 6.45 17.81
C LEU A 53 -13.91 7.02 17.91
N VAL A 54 -14.54 7.20 16.76
CA VAL A 54 -15.87 7.84 16.67
C VAL A 54 -16.83 7.02 15.80
N SER A 55 -18.15 7.19 16.02
CA SER A 55 -19.19 6.55 15.20
C SER A 55 -19.50 7.30 13.91
N GLU A 56 -19.23 8.60 13.87
CA GLU A 56 -19.57 9.48 12.76
C GLU A 56 -18.45 10.46 12.45
N LEU A 57 -18.43 10.96 11.23
CA LEU A 57 -17.56 12.05 10.82
C LEU A 57 -17.84 13.32 11.63
N PRO A 58 -16.84 14.17 11.91
CA PRO A 58 -17.01 15.42 12.66
C PRO A 58 -17.89 16.42 11.89
N GLY A 59 -18.47 17.40 12.60
CA GLY A 59 -19.23 18.50 11.99
C GLY A 59 -18.36 19.39 11.13
N ASP A 60 -17.17 19.77 11.66
CA ASP A 60 -16.18 20.54 10.90
C ASP A 60 -15.36 19.61 10.00
N PRO A 61 -15.12 19.96 8.73
CA PRO A 61 -14.39 19.12 7.81
C PRO A 61 -12.93 18.92 8.27
N PRO A 62 -12.39 17.68 8.21
CA PRO A 62 -10.96 17.46 8.31
C PRO A 62 -10.25 17.97 7.04
N HIS A 63 -8.93 18.01 7.03
CA HIS A 63 -8.16 18.36 5.82
C HIS A 63 -8.22 17.23 4.78
N MET A 64 -8.24 15.97 5.27
CA MET A 64 -8.34 14.80 4.41
C MET A 64 -9.16 13.70 5.08
N ILE A 65 -9.88 12.94 4.27
CA ILE A 65 -10.56 11.69 4.65
C ILE A 65 -9.91 10.55 3.87
N VAL A 66 -9.46 9.51 4.59
CA VAL A 66 -8.95 8.27 4.00
C VAL A 66 -9.98 7.16 4.18
N GLU A 67 -10.42 6.57 3.09
CA GLU A 67 -11.32 5.43 3.08
C GLU A 67 -10.50 4.12 3.14
N ALA A 68 -10.83 3.25 4.08
CA ALA A 68 -10.24 1.93 4.31
C ALA A 68 -11.31 0.87 4.65
N VAL A 69 -12.47 0.97 4.01
CA VAL A 69 -13.56 -0.02 4.12
C VAL A 69 -13.27 -1.26 3.23
N PRO A 70 -14.06 -2.35 3.33
CA PRO A 70 -13.88 -3.53 2.46
C PRO A 70 -13.77 -3.19 0.98
N GLU A 71 -13.07 -4.04 0.21
CA GLU A 71 -12.72 -3.83 -1.19
C GLU A 71 -13.93 -4.12 -2.11
N GLU A 72 -14.96 -3.30 -1.95
CA GLU A 72 -16.23 -3.37 -2.69
C GLU A 72 -16.50 -2.02 -3.36
N MET A 73 -16.61 -2.00 -4.68
CA MET A 73 -16.76 -0.78 -5.48
C MET A 73 -17.91 0.09 -4.99
N GLN A 74 -19.12 -0.47 -4.88
CA GLN A 74 -20.29 0.30 -4.53
C GLN A 74 -20.20 0.85 -3.10
N LEU A 75 -19.67 0.07 -2.16
CA LEU A 75 -19.46 0.52 -0.78
C LEU A 75 -18.54 1.73 -0.70
N LYS A 76 -17.44 1.72 -1.47
CA LYS A 76 -16.49 2.84 -1.50
C LYS A 76 -17.12 4.09 -2.12
N ILE A 77 -17.86 3.93 -3.23
CA ILE A 77 -18.60 5.03 -3.86
C ILE A 77 -19.61 5.63 -2.87
N ASP A 78 -20.41 4.80 -2.18
CA ASP A 78 -21.41 5.24 -1.23
C ASP A 78 -20.79 6.03 -0.05
N VAL A 79 -19.62 5.59 0.41
CA VAL A 79 -18.84 6.31 1.44
C VAL A 79 -18.45 7.70 0.92
N PHE A 80 -17.87 7.83 -0.26
CA PHE A 80 -17.46 9.13 -0.77
C PHE A 80 -18.63 10.06 -1.08
N LEU A 81 -19.73 9.55 -1.64
CA LEU A 81 -20.95 10.33 -1.84
C LEU A 81 -21.55 10.80 -0.51
N SER A 82 -21.42 10.01 0.57
CA SER A 82 -21.85 10.45 1.90
C SER A 82 -20.98 11.59 2.44
N VAL A 83 -19.68 11.57 2.16
CA VAL A 83 -18.74 12.65 2.48
C VAL A 83 -19.09 13.92 1.72
N GLU A 84 -19.36 13.82 0.42
CA GLU A 84 -19.77 14.95 -0.42
C GLU A 84 -21.05 15.61 0.09
N ARG A 85 -22.08 14.79 0.39
CA ARG A 85 -23.36 15.29 0.98
C ARG A 85 -23.17 15.98 2.33
N ARG A 86 -22.24 15.47 3.17
CA ARG A 86 -22.00 16.00 4.50
C ARG A 86 -21.33 17.37 4.46
N TYR A 87 -20.33 17.55 3.62
CA TYR A 87 -19.47 18.73 3.66
C TYR A 87 -19.72 19.74 2.51
N GLY A 88 -20.40 19.33 1.46
CA GLY A 88 -20.78 20.22 0.34
C GLY A 88 -19.61 21.04 -0.18
N THR A 89 -19.69 22.36 -0.10
CA THR A 89 -18.66 23.29 -0.59
C THR A 89 -17.37 23.26 0.24
N SER A 90 -17.43 22.78 1.48
CA SER A 90 -16.25 22.66 2.37
C SER A 90 -15.63 21.26 2.33
N LEU A 91 -15.71 20.59 1.18
CA LEU A 91 -15.28 19.22 0.99
C LEU A 91 -13.79 19.04 1.26
N PRO A 92 -13.38 18.12 2.15
CA PRO A 92 -11.99 17.74 2.36
C PRO A 92 -11.41 17.01 1.14
N VAL A 93 -10.10 16.80 1.13
CA VAL A 93 -9.49 15.83 0.20
C VAL A 93 -9.99 14.44 0.55
N MET A 94 -10.42 13.69 -0.44
CA MET A 94 -10.90 12.31 -0.32
C MET A 94 -9.86 11.35 -0.90
N ALA A 95 -9.43 10.37 -0.10
CA ALA A 95 -8.42 9.40 -0.50
C ALA A 95 -8.93 7.97 -0.33
N SER A 96 -8.81 7.13 -1.35
CA SER A 96 -9.09 5.70 -1.24
C SER A 96 -7.83 4.89 -1.01
N ASN A 97 -7.86 3.95 -0.06
CA ASN A 97 -6.81 2.95 0.16
C ASN A 97 -7.05 1.66 -0.65
N THR A 98 -7.72 1.73 -1.77
CA THR A 98 -7.93 0.55 -2.63
C THR A 98 -6.60 0.05 -3.21
N SER A 99 -6.46 -1.27 -3.28
CA SER A 99 -5.30 -1.93 -3.90
C SER A 99 -5.56 -2.35 -5.35
N GLY A 100 -6.81 -2.59 -5.73
CA GLY A 100 -7.14 -3.21 -7.00
C GLY A 100 -8.32 -2.62 -7.76
N LEU A 101 -9.20 -1.87 -7.10
CA LEU A 101 -10.36 -1.29 -7.77
C LEU A 101 -9.95 -0.14 -8.69
N PRO A 102 -10.63 0.03 -9.84
CA PRO A 102 -10.34 1.08 -10.79
C PRO A 102 -10.73 2.45 -10.23
N LEU A 103 -9.74 3.18 -9.69
CA LEU A 103 -9.92 4.50 -9.07
C LEU A 103 -10.65 5.51 -9.97
N GLN A 104 -10.44 5.44 -11.30
CA GLN A 104 -11.12 6.33 -12.23
C GLN A 104 -12.64 6.10 -12.23
N GLU A 105 -13.09 4.85 -12.16
CA GLU A 105 -14.52 4.53 -12.10
C GLU A 105 -15.18 5.02 -10.81
N VAL A 106 -14.42 5.03 -9.69
CA VAL A 106 -14.89 5.67 -8.46
C VAL A 106 -15.02 7.17 -8.67
N ALA A 107 -13.98 7.83 -9.20
CA ALA A 107 -13.97 9.28 -9.45
C ALA A 107 -15.11 9.73 -10.38
N ASP A 108 -15.40 8.97 -11.42
CA ASP A 108 -16.46 9.27 -12.40
C ASP A 108 -17.89 9.23 -11.80
N ARG A 109 -18.04 8.72 -10.58
CA ARG A 109 -19.31 8.70 -9.84
C ARG A 109 -19.44 9.81 -8.79
N LEU A 110 -18.37 10.59 -8.56
CA LEU A 110 -18.33 11.67 -7.59
C LEU A 110 -18.76 12.99 -8.23
N GLU A 111 -19.35 13.89 -7.42
CA GLU A 111 -19.69 15.27 -7.83
C GLU A 111 -18.43 16.15 -7.90
N ARG A 112 -17.45 15.88 -7.04
CA ARG A 112 -16.22 16.64 -6.91
C ARG A 112 -14.96 15.75 -7.03
N PRO A 113 -14.74 15.12 -8.20
CA PRO A 113 -13.58 14.27 -8.42
C PRO A 113 -12.24 15.03 -8.38
N ASP A 114 -12.26 16.37 -8.45
CA ASP A 114 -11.11 17.23 -8.23
C ASP A 114 -10.54 17.15 -6.80
N ARG A 115 -11.35 16.71 -5.84
CA ARG A 115 -10.97 16.49 -4.43
C ARG A 115 -10.63 15.02 -4.13
N PHE A 116 -10.57 14.14 -5.14
CA PHE A 116 -10.36 12.71 -4.97
C PHE A 116 -9.03 12.24 -5.55
N LEU A 117 -8.40 11.28 -4.86
CA LEU A 117 -7.19 10.56 -5.27
C LEU A 117 -7.09 9.19 -4.58
N GLY A 118 -6.15 8.35 -5.00
CA GLY A 118 -5.77 7.14 -4.28
C GLY A 118 -4.57 7.38 -3.37
N ILE A 119 -4.57 6.80 -2.17
CA ILE A 119 -3.37 6.66 -1.34
C ILE A 119 -3.26 5.18 -0.96
N HIS A 120 -2.43 4.46 -1.68
CA HIS A 120 -2.24 3.04 -1.48
C HIS A 120 -1.16 2.77 -0.44
N TRP A 121 -1.58 2.32 0.72
CA TRP A 121 -0.72 1.90 1.82
C TRP A 121 -0.44 0.41 1.73
N PHE A 122 0.79 0.02 2.00
CA PHE A 122 1.20 -1.38 2.01
C PHE A 122 1.22 -1.93 3.44
N HIS A 123 0.88 -3.20 3.59
CA HIS A 123 0.95 -3.86 4.91
C HIS A 123 2.39 -4.30 5.23
N PRO A 124 2.91 -4.04 6.44
CA PRO A 124 2.32 -3.29 7.56
C PRO A 124 2.51 -1.76 7.40
N ALA A 125 1.41 -1.02 7.36
CA ALA A 125 1.41 0.43 7.05
C ALA A 125 2.29 1.26 7.99
N ALA A 126 2.36 0.89 9.27
CA ALA A 126 3.18 1.58 10.26
C ALA A 126 4.70 1.45 10.01
N ALA A 127 5.15 0.39 9.31
CA ALA A 127 6.57 0.12 9.12
C ALA A 127 7.14 0.74 7.84
N LEU A 128 6.34 0.76 6.78
CA LEU A 128 6.83 1.12 5.44
C LEU A 128 6.90 2.64 5.27
N PRO A 129 8.06 3.17 4.80
CA PRO A 129 8.27 4.62 4.70
C PRO A 129 7.69 5.24 3.43
N LEU A 130 7.20 4.42 2.49
CA LEU A 130 6.70 4.84 1.19
C LEU A 130 5.25 4.44 1.00
N VAL A 131 4.45 5.32 0.42
CA VAL A 131 3.08 5.07 -0.05
C VAL A 131 2.97 5.45 -1.53
N GLU A 132 2.00 4.91 -2.25
CA GLU A 132 1.68 5.35 -3.61
C GLU A 132 0.52 6.34 -3.57
N THR A 133 0.72 7.54 -4.10
CA THR A 133 -0.35 8.53 -4.29
C THR A 133 -0.76 8.55 -5.75
N VAL A 134 -1.96 8.10 -6.06
CA VAL A 134 -2.44 7.89 -7.43
C VAL A 134 -3.43 9.00 -7.79
N ARG A 135 -3.11 9.80 -8.79
CA ARG A 135 -4.04 10.79 -9.34
C ARG A 135 -5.08 10.11 -10.23
N VAL A 136 -6.32 10.56 -10.16
CA VAL A 136 -7.31 10.35 -11.22
C VAL A 136 -7.26 11.53 -12.21
N ALA A 137 -7.93 11.41 -13.34
CA ALA A 137 -7.86 12.43 -14.39
C ALA A 137 -8.23 13.85 -13.90
N GLN A 138 -9.13 13.94 -12.94
CA GLN A 138 -9.66 15.19 -12.41
C GLN A 138 -8.94 15.70 -11.15
N THR A 139 -8.08 14.90 -10.49
CA THR A 139 -7.40 15.31 -9.25
C THR A 139 -6.72 16.67 -9.39
N SER A 140 -7.09 17.65 -8.57
CA SER A 140 -6.46 18.97 -8.59
C SER A 140 -5.05 18.93 -7.96
N ASP A 141 -4.20 19.88 -8.38
CA ASP A 141 -2.86 20.01 -7.77
C ASP A 141 -2.95 20.44 -6.31
N GLU A 142 -3.98 21.21 -5.93
CA GLU A 142 -4.25 21.54 -4.53
C GLU A 142 -4.54 20.29 -3.69
N SER A 143 -5.41 19.40 -4.17
CA SER A 143 -5.74 18.15 -3.48
C SER A 143 -4.53 17.24 -3.33
N LEU A 144 -3.71 17.15 -4.37
CA LEU A 144 -2.46 16.41 -4.32
C LEU A 144 -1.50 17.02 -3.28
N SER A 145 -1.30 18.35 -3.29
CA SER A 145 -0.40 19.02 -2.34
C SER A 145 -0.83 18.76 -0.89
N VAL A 146 -2.11 18.92 -0.56
CA VAL A 146 -2.64 18.64 0.78
C VAL A 146 -2.35 17.19 1.20
N ALA A 147 -2.55 16.23 0.32
CA ALA A 147 -2.28 14.83 0.62
C ALA A 147 -0.79 14.58 0.88
N LEU A 148 0.09 15.12 0.03
CA LEU A 148 1.55 14.98 0.17
C LEU A 148 2.08 15.62 1.46
N ASP A 149 1.60 16.82 1.82
CA ASP A 149 1.98 17.51 3.05
C ASP A 149 1.59 16.72 4.29
N LEU A 150 0.37 16.14 4.30
CA LEU A 150 -0.10 15.29 5.40
C LEU A 150 0.70 13.98 5.49
N LEU A 151 1.07 13.37 4.38
CA LEU A 151 1.91 12.17 4.36
C LEU A 151 3.34 12.48 4.85
N ALA A 152 3.94 13.58 4.37
CA ALA A 152 5.26 14.02 4.79
C ALA A 152 5.32 14.30 6.31
N ALA A 153 4.26 14.87 6.90
CA ALA A 153 4.17 15.07 8.34
C ALA A 153 4.21 13.74 9.13
N THR A 154 3.87 12.61 8.52
CA THR A 154 4.01 11.28 9.12
C THR A 154 5.39 10.65 8.91
N GLY A 155 6.32 11.35 8.26
CA GLY A 155 7.63 10.82 7.87
C GLY A 155 7.57 9.79 6.74
N ARG A 156 6.50 9.81 5.93
CA ARG A 156 6.37 8.98 4.72
C ARG A 156 6.67 9.80 3.49
N ASP A 157 7.41 9.18 2.60
CA ASP A 157 7.57 9.63 1.23
C ASP A 157 6.41 9.12 0.36
N SER A 158 6.17 9.75 -0.76
CA SER A 158 5.08 9.39 -1.67
C SER A 158 5.58 9.21 -3.09
N LEU A 159 5.34 8.02 -3.64
CA LEU A 159 5.47 7.76 -5.07
C LEU A 159 4.21 8.27 -5.78
N VAL A 160 4.31 9.43 -6.44
CA VAL A 160 3.19 9.99 -7.18
C VAL A 160 3.03 9.27 -8.51
N VAL A 161 1.88 8.61 -8.68
CA VAL A 161 1.48 7.93 -9.91
C VAL A 161 0.53 8.85 -10.69
N PRO A 162 0.89 9.31 -11.89
CA PRO A 162 0.18 10.40 -12.58
C PRO A 162 -1.20 10.00 -13.13
N ARG A 163 -1.50 8.72 -13.21
CA ARG A 163 -2.81 8.18 -13.65
C ARG A 163 -3.05 6.80 -13.06
N PRO A 164 -4.30 6.38 -12.86
CA PRO A 164 -4.59 5.05 -12.38
C PRO A 164 -4.14 3.98 -13.39
N VAL A 165 -3.47 2.96 -12.87
CA VAL A 165 -3.19 1.71 -13.60
C VAL A 165 -3.40 0.54 -12.64
N PRO A 166 -3.91 -0.60 -13.09
CA PRO A 166 -4.09 -1.77 -12.24
C PRO A 166 -2.78 -2.15 -11.55
N GLY A 167 -2.80 -2.22 -10.20
CA GLY A 167 -1.63 -2.55 -9.39
C GLY A 167 -0.61 -1.41 -9.21
N ALA A 168 -0.89 -0.21 -9.72
CA ALA A 168 -0.01 0.96 -9.67
C ALA A 168 1.45 0.62 -10.06
N VAL A 169 2.47 0.99 -9.29
CA VAL A 169 3.88 0.67 -9.61
C VAL A 169 4.37 -0.54 -8.84
N VAL A 170 4.20 -0.53 -7.52
CA VAL A 170 4.81 -1.55 -6.64
C VAL A 170 4.19 -2.92 -6.88
N ASN A 171 2.86 -3.04 -6.92
CA ASN A 171 2.21 -4.32 -7.17
C ASN A 171 2.52 -4.83 -8.59
N ARG A 172 2.63 -3.96 -9.58
CA ARG A 172 3.02 -4.38 -10.94
C ARG A 172 4.42 -5.00 -10.97
N LEU A 173 5.40 -4.36 -10.32
CA LEU A 173 6.75 -4.91 -10.22
C LEU A 173 6.76 -6.23 -9.45
N GLN A 174 6.06 -6.29 -8.32
CA GLN A 174 5.96 -7.51 -7.52
C GLN A 174 5.30 -8.65 -8.30
N HIS A 175 4.19 -8.38 -8.98
CA HIS A 175 3.47 -9.40 -9.75
C HIS A 175 4.22 -9.84 -11.01
N ALA A 176 5.02 -8.97 -11.63
CA ALA A 176 5.90 -9.38 -12.73
C ALA A 176 6.94 -10.42 -12.25
N ILE A 177 7.54 -10.20 -11.09
CA ILE A 177 8.47 -11.16 -10.47
C ILE A 177 7.74 -12.46 -10.08
N LEU A 178 6.57 -12.36 -9.46
CA LEU A 178 5.79 -13.53 -9.05
C LEU A 178 5.27 -14.35 -10.23
N HIS A 179 4.87 -13.68 -11.31
CA HIS A 179 4.39 -14.35 -12.51
C HIS A 179 5.46 -15.24 -13.13
N GLU A 180 6.67 -14.71 -13.27
CA GLU A 180 7.83 -15.49 -13.71
C GLU A 180 8.20 -16.58 -12.70
N ALA A 181 8.18 -16.31 -11.41
CA ALA A 181 8.46 -17.30 -10.37
C ALA A 181 7.49 -18.50 -10.44
N TYR A 182 6.21 -18.26 -10.67
CA TYR A 182 5.22 -19.34 -10.82
C TYR A 182 5.45 -20.14 -12.12
N HIS A 183 5.83 -19.48 -13.20
CA HIS A 183 6.17 -20.12 -14.44
C HIS A 183 7.37 -21.08 -14.25
N LEU A 184 8.47 -20.60 -13.66
CA LEU A 184 9.65 -21.42 -13.35
C LEU A 184 9.32 -22.62 -12.48
N MET A 185 8.35 -22.49 -11.56
CA MET A 185 7.87 -23.61 -10.74
C MET A 185 7.09 -24.63 -11.56
N SER A 186 6.18 -24.17 -12.43
CA SER A 186 5.35 -25.04 -13.30
C SER A 186 6.22 -25.83 -14.29
N GLU A 187 7.32 -25.21 -14.78
CA GLU A 187 8.31 -25.87 -15.65
C GLU A 187 9.26 -26.80 -14.87
N GLY A 188 9.14 -26.87 -13.55
CA GLY A 188 10.02 -27.72 -12.71
C GLY A 188 11.46 -27.24 -12.62
N LEU A 189 11.75 -25.99 -13.01
CA LEU A 189 13.10 -25.42 -13.00
C LEU A 189 13.58 -25.03 -11.60
N ALA A 190 12.66 -24.62 -10.73
CA ALA A 190 12.97 -24.25 -9.35
C ALA A 190 11.77 -24.49 -8.42
N GLY A 191 12.03 -24.97 -7.20
CA GLY A 191 11.01 -25.05 -6.18
C GLY A 191 10.82 -23.74 -5.40
N PRO A 192 9.74 -23.62 -4.59
CA PRO A 192 9.47 -22.40 -3.82
C PRO A 192 10.61 -22.01 -2.90
N GLN A 193 11.32 -22.99 -2.31
CA GLN A 193 12.45 -22.75 -1.42
C GLN A 193 13.65 -22.13 -2.16
N ASP A 194 13.91 -22.55 -3.41
CA ASP A 194 15.02 -22.06 -4.21
C ASP A 194 14.74 -20.65 -4.73
N ILE A 195 13.52 -20.39 -5.17
CA ILE A 195 13.06 -19.05 -5.57
C ILE A 195 13.17 -18.08 -4.38
N ASP A 196 12.67 -18.45 -3.22
CA ASP A 196 12.78 -17.64 -2.00
C ASP A 196 14.23 -17.40 -1.59
N ARG A 197 15.11 -18.42 -1.73
CA ARG A 197 16.53 -18.27 -1.44
C ARG A 197 17.22 -17.30 -2.40
N ALA A 198 16.90 -17.37 -3.69
CA ALA A 198 17.41 -16.46 -4.70
C ALA A 198 16.92 -15.01 -4.45
N ALA A 199 15.65 -14.85 -4.13
CA ALA A 199 15.08 -13.55 -3.80
C ALA A 199 15.74 -12.92 -2.56
N ARG A 200 15.91 -13.68 -1.47
CA ARG A 200 16.49 -13.19 -0.21
C ARG A 200 17.97 -12.86 -0.28
N TRP A 201 18.75 -13.60 -1.08
CA TRP A 201 20.21 -13.49 -1.04
C TRP A 201 20.82 -12.82 -2.26
N LEU A 202 20.11 -12.81 -3.40
CA LEU A 202 20.64 -12.27 -4.64
C LEU A 202 19.87 -11.04 -5.13
N LEU A 203 18.55 -11.05 -5.13
CA LEU A 203 17.75 -9.93 -5.62
C LEU A 203 17.56 -8.85 -4.57
N GLY A 204 16.98 -9.22 -3.42
CA GLY A 204 16.57 -8.29 -2.37
C GLY A 204 17.71 -7.37 -1.89
N PRO A 205 18.87 -7.88 -1.45
CA PRO A 205 19.95 -7.03 -0.95
C PRO A 205 20.42 -6.00 -1.97
N ARG A 206 20.57 -6.38 -3.25
CA ARG A 206 20.96 -5.43 -4.29
C ARG A 206 19.92 -4.36 -4.54
N MET A 207 18.63 -4.74 -4.52
CA MET A 207 17.53 -3.79 -4.68
C MET A 207 17.43 -2.83 -3.49
N CYS A 208 17.77 -3.26 -2.29
CA CYS A 208 17.81 -2.39 -1.10
C CYS A 208 18.95 -1.35 -1.15
N ILE A 209 20.07 -1.65 -1.81
CA ILE A 209 21.24 -0.75 -1.86
C ILE A 209 21.11 0.26 -2.99
N SER A 210 20.87 -0.19 -4.22
CA SER A 210 20.92 0.66 -5.42
C SER A 210 19.59 0.72 -6.19
N GLY A 211 18.52 0.15 -5.64
CA GLY A 211 17.25 0.05 -6.35
C GLY A 211 17.32 -0.86 -7.57
N LEU A 212 16.21 -0.93 -8.30
CA LEU A 212 16.10 -1.82 -9.47
C LEU A 212 16.79 -1.25 -10.71
N ILE A 213 16.75 0.05 -10.93
CA ILE A 213 17.26 0.72 -12.13
C ILE A 213 18.71 1.17 -11.95
N GLU A 214 19.02 1.88 -10.86
CA GLU A 214 20.36 2.41 -10.61
C GLU A 214 21.43 1.34 -10.65
N GLN A 215 21.17 0.11 -10.14
CA GLN A 215 22.10 -0.99 -10.22
C GLN A 215 22.50 -1.34 -11.68
N LYS A 216 21.68 -0.98 -12.69
CA LYS A 216 21.99 -1.23 -14.10
C LYS A 216 22.93 -0.18 -14.67
N ASP A 217 22.81 1.06 -14.23
CA ASP A 217 23.78 2.12 -14.56
C ASP A 217 25.14 1.80 -13.93
N LEU A 218 25.17 1.39 -12.66
CA LEU A 218 26.41 1.00 -11.98
C LEU A 218 27.08 -0.22 -12.61
N GLY A 219 26.30 -1.19 -13.12
CA GLY A 219 26.81 -2.39 -13.77
C GLY A 219 27.11 -2.25 -15.28
N GLY A 220 26.68 -1.15 -15.87
CA GLY A 220 26.83 -0.87 -17.30
C GLY A 220 25.71 -1.44 -18.18
N LEU A 221 25.08 -0.56 -18.97
CA LEU A 221 23.91 -0.89 -19.78
C LEU A 221 24.21 -1.84 -20.94
N THR A 222 25.43 -1.80 -21.50
CA THR A 222 25.78 -2.64 -22.65
C THR A 222 25.59 -4.13 -22.36
N GLY A 223 26.19 -4.62 -21.26
CA GLY A 223 26.04 -6.02 -20.85
C GLY A 223 24.60 -6.37 -20.49
N HIS A 224 23.90 -5.45 -19.87
CA HIS A 224 22.50 -5.63 -19.51
C HIS A 224 21.59 -5.80 -20.73
N ILE A 225 21.73 -4.94 -21.75
CA ILE A 225 20.95 -5.03 -23.01
C ILE A 225 21.22 -6.33 -23.76
N LEU A 226 22.47 -6.77 -23.79
CA LEU A 226 22.83 -8.05 -24.42
C LEU A 226 22.14 -9.23 -23.71
N ALA A 227 22.15 -9.24 -22.38
CA ALA A 227 21.46 -10.26 -21.61
C ALA A 227 19.94 -10.21 -21.83
N GLN A 228 19.33 -9.01 -21.87
CA GLN A 228 17.89 -8.87 -22.12
C GLN A 228 17.45 -9.42 -23.48
N ARG A 229 18.28 -9.31 -24.53
CA ARG A 229 17.95 -9.86 -25.85
C ARG A 229 17.73 -11.37 -25.83
N THR A 230 18.38 -12.08 -24.91
CA THR A 230 18.23 -13.53 -24.74
C THR A 230 17.15 -13.88 -23.72
N ILE A 231 17.10 -13.16 -22.61
CA ILE A 231 16.23 -13.51 -21.48
C ILE A 231 14.79 -13.06 -21.73
N VAL A 232 14.57 -11.81 -22.18
CA VAL A 232 13.21 -11.26 -22.28
C VAL A 232 12.30 -12.07 -23.20
N PRO A 233 12.72 -12.55 -24.36
CA PRO A 233 11.85 -13.37 -25.20
C PRO A 233 11.42 -14.72 -24.59
N ASP A 234 12.16 -15.20 -23.60
CA ASP A 234 11.96 -16.49 -22.93
C ASP A 234 11.20 -16.38 -21.61
N LEU A 235 10.92 -15.15 -21.15
CA LEU A 235 10.09 -14.92 -19.95
C LEU A 235 8.63 -15.31 -20.20
N CYS A 236 7.91 -15.59 -19.14
CA CYS A 236 6.47 -15.85 -19.21
C CYS A 236 5.71 -14.60 -19.69
N HIS A 237 5.05 -14.70 -20.84
CA HIS A 237 4.19 -13.67 -21.43
C HIS A 237 2.70 -14.03 -21.34
N ASP A 238 2.34 -15.05 -20.59
CA ASP A 238 0.95 -15.47 -20.44
C ASP A 238 0.11 -14.36 -19.77
N PRO A 239 -1.01 -13.90 -20.37
CA PRO A 239 -1.83 -12.83 -19.81
C PRO A 239 -2.75 -13.28 -18.68
N VAL A 240 -2.77 -14.56 -18.33
CA VAL A 240 -3.65 -15.13 -17.31
C VAL A 240 -2.87 -15.58 -16.07
N PRO A 241 -3.52 -15.62 -14.88
CA PRO A 241 -2.90 -16.15 -13.68
C PRO A 241 -2.47 -17.62 -13.89
N ASN A 242 -1.33 -18.00 -13.30
CA ASN A 242 -0.78 -19.35 -13.41
C ASN A 242 -1.78 -20.44 -12.98
N ALA A 243 -1.91 -21.48 -13.80
CA ALA A 243 -2.91 -22.53 -13.63
C ALA A 243 -2.70 -23.36 -12.35
N ASP A 244 -1.46 -23.65 -11.97
CA ASP A 244 -1.15 -24.42 -10.77
C ASP A 244 -1.54 -23.65 -9.51
N VAL A 245 -1.32 -22.34 -9.50
CA VAL A 245 -1.73 -21.47 -8.38
C VAL A 245 -3.25 -21.38 -8.29
N GLN A 246 -3.96 -21.32 -9.42
CA GLN A 246 -5.43 -21.40 -9.45
C GLN A 246 -5.94 -22.74 -8.93
N ALA A 247 -5.28 -23.84 -9.30
CA ALA A 247 -5.62 -25.16 -8.81
C ALA A 247 -5.39 -25.31 -7.30
N MET A 248 -4.33 -24.71 -6.74
CA MET A 248 -4.12 -24.63 -5.29
C MET A 248 -5.28 -23.91 -4.60
N LEU A 249 -5.71 -22.76 -5.12
CA LEU A 249 -6.87 -22.02 -4.60
C LEU A 249 -8.14 -22.88 -4.59
N ALA A 250 -8.40 -23.61 -5.69
CA ALA A 250 -9.55 -24.51 -5.81
C ALA A 250 -9.53 -25.67 -4.80
N ARG A 251 -8.35 -26.12 -4.36
CA ARG A 251 -8.17 -27.13 -3.29
C ARG A 251 -8.21 -26.56 -1.87
N GLY A 252 -8.38 -25.23 -1.71
CA GLY A 252 -8.36 -24.56 -0.42
C GLY A 252 -6.94 -24.39 0.19
N GLU A 253 -5.89 -24.59 -0.59
CA GLU A 253 -4.49 -24.41 -0.21
C GLU A 253 -4.10 -22.92 -0.24
N THR A 254 -4.74 -22.12 0.63
CA THR A 254 -4.69 -20.64 0.58
C THR A 254 -3.59 -20.02 1.46
N GLY A 255 -2.65 -20.81 1.93
CA GLY A 255 -1.47 -20.34 2.68
C GLY A 255 -1.50 -20.68 4.16
N ALA A 256 -0.71 -19.94 4.95
CA ALA A 256 -0.40 -20.26 6.35
C ALA A 256 -1.65 -20.42 7.23
N LYS A 257 -2.66 -19.58 7.08
CA LYS A 257 -3.91 -19.64 7.87
C LYS A 257 -4.76 -20.87 7.56
N ALA A 258 -4.66 -21.40 6.34
CA ALA A 258 -5.34 -22.62 5.93
C ALA A 258 -4.53 -23.89 6.26
N GLY A 259 -3.35 -23.74 6.83
CA GLY A 259 -2.44 -24.84 7.15
C GLY A 259 -1.63 -25.34 5.96
N ARG A 260 -1.93 -24.89 4.74
CA ARG A 260 -1.24 -25.30 3.51
C ARG A 260 -1.28 -24.21 2.43
N GLY A 261 -0.21 -24.12 1.66
CA GLY A 261 -0.04 -23.27 0.50
C GLY A 261 1.19 -23.77 -0.27
N PHE A 262 2.06 -22.90 -0.78
CA PHE A 262 3.38 -23.26 -1.31
C PHE A 262 4.24 -24.00 -0.30
N TYR A 263 3.94 -23.83 0.99
CA TYR A 263 4.59 -24.51 2.12
C TYR A 263 3.55 -25.26 2.95
N ASP A 264 4.03 -26.33 3.61
CA ASP A 264 3.27 -27.01 4.65
C ASP A 264 3.36 -26.23 5.96
N TRP A 265 2.21 -25.80 6.47
CA TRP A 265 2.03 -25.08 7.72
C TRP A 265 1.38 -25.92 8.81
N THR A 266 1.16 -27.22 8.56
CA THR A 266 0.54 -28.14 9.53
C THR A 266 1.34 -28.16 10.82
N GLY A 267 0.67 -27.92 11.96
CA GLY A 267 1.29 -27.89 13.26
C GLY A 267 2.19 -26.67 13.54
N ARG A 268 2.22 -25.67 12.66
CA ARG A 268 2.96 -24.40 12.88
C ARG A 268 2.01 -23.33 13.38
N ASP A 269 2.51 -22.45 14.26
CA ASP A 269 1.80 -21.25 14.70
C ASP A 269 1.85 -20.18 13.60
N ALA A 270 0.85 -20.16 12.71
CA ALA A 270 0.78 -19.21 11.61
C ALA A 270 0.67 -17.76 12.09
N PRO A 271 -0.16 -17.40 13.10
CA PRO A 271 -0.17 -16.08 13.69
C PRO A 271 1.20 -15.60 14.16
N ALA A 272 1.91 -16.42 14.94
CA ALA A 272 3.26 -16.09 15.43
C ALA A 272 4.27 -15.94 14.29
N ALA A 273 4.18 -16.75 13.24
CA ALA A 273 5.04 -16.64 12.07
C ALA A 273 4.81 -15.33 11.31
N ILE A 274 3.56 -14.90 11.14
CA ILE A 274 3.18 -13.65 10.49
C ILE A 274 3.70 -12.45 11.30
N GLU A 275 3.49 -12.44 12.62
CA GLU A 275 3.97 -11.36 13.49
C GLU A 275 5.50 -11.28 13.51
N ASN A 276 6.19 -12.43 13.56
CA ASN A 276 7.64 -12.48 13.48
C ASN A 276 8.16 -11.91 12.14
N ALA A 277 7.51 -12.23 11.02
CA ALA A 277 7.87 -11.66 9.71
C ALA A 277 7.69 -10.15 9.70
N ALA A 278 6.58 -9.64 10.23
CA ALA A 278 6.31 -8.20 10.32
C ALA A 278 7.33 -7.49 11.23
N ARG A 279 7.70 -8.08 12.37
CA ARG A 279 8.74 -7.55 13.26
C ARG A 279 10.09 -7.46 12.56
N ARG A 280 10.53 -8.53 11.90
CA ARG A 280 11.81 -8.56 11.16
C ARG A 280 11.83 -7.53 10.03
N LEU A 281 10.70 -7.32 9.36
CA LEU A 281 10.59 -6.29 8.34
C LEU A 281 10.75 -4.89 8.94
N ARG A 282 10.13 -4.59 10.10
CA ARG A 282 10.32 -3.32 10.81
C ARG A 282 11.79 -3.06 11.16
N GLU A 283 12.47 -4.09 11.69
CA GLU A 283 13.90 -4.02 12.03
C GLU A 283 14.77 -3.74 10.79
N LEU A 284 14.51 -4.42 9.68
CA LEU A 284 15.21 -4.19 8.43
C LEU A 284 14.98 -2.78 7.88
N ILE A 285 13.73 -2.29 7.89
CA ILE A 285 13.41 -0.95 7.41
C ILE A 285 14.09 0.12 8.28
N ALA A 286 14.12 -0.05 9.60
CA ALA A 286 14.84 0.85 10.49
C ALA A 286 16.35 0.90 10.14
N TYR A 287 16.97 -0.25 9.96
CA TYR A 287 18.36 -0.34 9.53
C TYR A 287 18.62 0.35 8.17
N LEU A 288 17.75 0.12 7.18
CA LEU A 288 17.89 0.73 5.85
C LEU A 288 17.71 2.25 5.89
N ARG A 289 16.86 2.79 6.73
CA ARG A 289 16.71 4.24 6.93
C ARG A 289 18.02 4.84 7.46
N ASP A 290 18.58 4.25 8.50
CA ASP A 290 19.86 4.72 9.09
C ASP A 290 21.01 4.61 8.07
N PHE A 291 21.02 3.55 7.27
CA PHE A 291 22.02 3.34 6.22
C PHE A 291 21.93 4.38 5.10
N GLN A 292 20.72 4.73 4.65
CA GLN A 292 20.51 5.69 3.56
C GLN A 292 20.68 7.15 3.99
N THR A 293 20.45 7.48 5.29
CA THR A 293 20.61 8.82 5.85
C THR A 293 21.98 9.08 6.45
N GLY A 294 22.81 8.04 6.57
CA GLY A 294 24.19 8.16 7.03
C GLY A 294 25.05 8.99 6.07
N PRO A 295 26.15 9.61 6.53
CA PRO A 295 27.04 10.35 5.66
C PRO A 295 27.54 9.43 4.54
N THR A 296 27.30 9.83 3.30
CA THR A 296 27.89 9.18 2.10
C THR A 296 29.40 9.10 2.30
N ARG A 297 29.90 7.87 2.46
CA ARG A 297 31.33 7.61 2.51
C ARG A 297 31.97 7.73 1.13
#